data_70e2155149e185dde64a673e4c4dd212
#
_entry.id   70e2155149e185dde64a673e4c4dd212
#
_cell.length_a   1.000
_cell.length_b   1.000
_cell.length_c   1.000
_cell.angle_alpha   90.00
_cell.angle_beta   90.00
_cell.angle_gamma   90.00
#
_symmetry.space_group_name_H-M   'P 1'
#
loop_
_entity.id
_entity.type
_entity.pdbx_description
1 polymer ?
#
loop_
_entity_poly.entity_id
_entity_poly.type
_entity_poly.pdbx_seq_one_letter_code
_entity_poly.pdbx_strand_id
1 'polypeptide(L)' 'MLKRQPKTSYLSAGTVTLLAELNEECQRILKLSAQLEIPGLKETQVEAILGELSAAILHMHEHTRGLDALIDDDPGVG' A
#
# COMPACT_ATOMS: atom_id res chain seq x y z
N MET A 1 21.91 -4.71 10.28
CA MET A 1 21.35 -4.59 10.42
C MET A 1 20.80 -4.62 10.75
N LEU A 2 20.60 -4.83 10.97
CA LEU A 2 19.94 -4.87 11.36
C LEU A 2 19.33 -4.69 11.85
N LYS A 3 19.16 -4.67 11.97
CA LYS A 3 18.41 -4.71 12.37
C LYS A 3 17.75 -4.20 12.75
N ARG A 4 17.11 -3.77 12.54
CA ARG A 4 16.26 -3.28 13.12
C ARG A 4 15.15 -3.90 13.70
N GLN A 5 15.01 -4.56 14.14
CA GLN A 5 14.22 -5.51 14.85
C GLN A 5 13.50 -4.98 16.05
N PRO A 6 14.14 -4.20 16.90
CA PRO A 6 13.49 -3.72 18.10
C PRO A 6 12.18 -3.01 17.85
N LYS A 7 12.09 -2.32 16.73
CA LYS A 7 10.89 -1.57 16.45
C LYS A 7 9.68 -2.44 16.25
N THR A 8 9.91 -3.60 15.62
CA THR A 8 8.80 -4.48 15.34
C THR A 8 8.25 -5.12 16.59
N SER A 9 9.01 -5.11 17.68
CA SER A 9 8.55 -5.73 18.91
C SER A 9 7.44 -4.93 19.58
N TYR A 10 7.21 -3.70 19.16
CA TYR A 10 6.15 -2.87 19.72
C TYR A 10 4.81 -3.05 19.03
N LEU A 11 4.79 -3.72 17.89
CA LEU A 11 3.57 -3.91 17.14
C LEU A 11 3.23 -5.39 17.06
N SER A 12 1.96 -5.70 16.97
CA SER A 12 1.56 -7.09 16.78
C SER A 12 2.03 -7.55 15.40
N ALA A 13 2.24 -8.86 15.27
CA ALA A 13 2.68 -9.43 14.00
C ALA A 13 1.67 -9.16 12.89
N GLY A 14 0.38 -9.21 13.24
CA GLY A 14 -0.66 -8.92 12.25
C GLY A 14 -0.59 -7.50 11.72
N THR A 15 -0.37 -6.54 12.62
CA THR A 15 -0.26 -5.15 12.21
C THR A 15 0.96 -4.93 11.33
N VAL A 16 2.09 -5.55 11.69
CA VAL A 16 3.29 -5.43 10.89
C VAL A 16 3.07 -5.95 9.48
N THR A 17 2.43 -7.11 9.38
CA THR A 17 2.15 -7.71 8.07
C THR A 17 1.25 -6.80 7.23
N LEU A 18 0.18 -6.29 7.83
CA LEU A 18 -0.76 -5.44 7.11
C LEU A 18 -0.10 -4.14 6.66
N LEU A 19 0.77 -3.58 7.49
CA LEU A 19 1.48 -2.36 7.10
C LEU A 19 2.45 -2.61 5.97
N ALA A 20 3.11 -3.78 5.96
CA ALA A 20 4.01 -4.13 4.87
C ALA A 20 3.23 -4.26 3.56
N GLU A 21 2.06 -4.89 3.61
CA GLU A 21 1.23 -5.03 2.42
C GLU A 21 0.71 -3.68 1.95
N LEU A 22 0.33 -2.82 2.88
CA LEU A 22 -0.10 -1.47 2.53
C LEU A 22 1.02 -0.70 1.84
N ASN A 23 2.24 -0.84 2.34
CA ASN A 23 3.39 -0.18 1.74
C ASN A 23 3.57 -0.62 0.29
N GLU A 24 3.42 -1.93 0.02
CA GLU A 24 3.55 -2.44 -1.33
C GLU A 24 2.46 -1.88 -2.25
N GLU A 25 1.23 -1.77 -1.75
CA GLU A 25 0.14 -1.20 -2.52
C GLU A 25 0.40 0.26 -2.84
N CYS A 26 0.88 1.01 -1.88
CA CYS A 26 1.20 2.41 -2.09
C CYS A 26 2.27 2.59 -3.16
N GLN A 27 3.30 1.74 -3.12
CA GLN A 27 4.37 1.80 -4.11
C GLN A 27 3.84 1.49 -5.50
N ARG A 28 2.94 0.51 -5.59
CA ARG A 28 2.34 0.16 -6.88
C ARG A 28 1.53 1.33 -7.43
N ILE A 29 0.74 1.98 -6.60
CA ILE A 29 -0.07 3.11 -7.04
C ILE A 29 0.83 4.26 -7.48
N LEU A 30 1.92 4.52 -6.75
CA LEU A 30 2.86 5.56 -7.14
C LEU A 30 3.49 5.28 -8.50
N LYS A 31 3.86 4.02 -8.73
CA LYS A 31 4.43 3.62 -10.02
C LYS A 31 3.44 3.82 -11.16
N LEU A 32 2.20 3.38 -10.93
CA LEU A 32 1.18 3.48 -11.98
C LEU A 32 0.86 4.94 -12.29
N SER A 33 0.73 5.78 -11.27
CA SER A 33 0.43 7.18 -11.54
C SER A 33 1.60 7.87 -12.21
N ALA A 34 2.84 7.50 -11.88
CA ALA A 34 4.01 8.07 -12.54
C ALA A 34 4.04 7.69 -14.02
N GLN A 35 3.59 6.48 -14.37
CA GLN A 35 3.56 6.06 -15.77
C GLN A 35 2.64 6.94 -16.61
N LEU A 36 1.60 7.49 -16.01
CA LEU A 36 0.68 8.35 -16.75
C LEU A 36 1.33 9.67 -17.17
N GLU A 37 2.47 10.01 -16.59
CA GLU A 37 3.17 11.25 -16.93
C GLU A 37 4.17 11.06 -18.05
N ILE A 38 4.34 9.83 -18.54
CA ILE A 38 5.27 9.56 -19.63
C ILE A 38 4.71 10.19 -20.90
N PRO A 39 5.51 11.02 -21.61
CA PRO A 39 5.04 11.64 -22.86
C PRO A 39 4.88 10.59 -23.94
N GLY A 40 3.92 10.81 -24.83
CA GLY A 40 3.73 9.95 -25.99
C GLY A 40 2.98 8.67 -25.73
N LEU A 41 2.31 8.55 -24.59
CA LEU A 41 1.48 7.37 -24.35
C LEU A 41 0.33 7.31 -25.33
N LYS A 42 0.08 6.09 -25.80
CA LYS A 42 -1.09 5.85 -26.65
C LYS A 42 -2.32 5.69 -25.79
N GLU A 43 -3.47 5.93 -26.42
CA GLU A 43 -4.73 5.83 -25.70
C GLU A 43 -4.90 4.46 -25.06
N THR A 44 -4.56 3.39 -25.78
CA THR A 44 -4.67 2.04 -25.22
C THR A 44 -3.76 1.83 -24.03
N GLN A 45 -2.60 2.48 -24.03
CA GLN A 45 -1.68 2.38 -22.91
C GLN A 45 -2.23 3.13 -21.70
N VAL A 46 -2.81 4.29 -21.91
CA VAL A 46 -3.44 5.05 -20.84
C VAL A 46 -4.58 4.26 -20.24
N GLU A 47 -5.42 3.65 -21.08
CA GLU A 47 -6.53 2.86 -20.59
C GLU A 47 -6.06 1.67 -19.75
N ALA A 48 -4.98 1.02 -20.20
CA ALA A 48 -4.45 -0.12 -19.46
C ALA A 48 -3.92 0.31 -18.10
N ILE A 49 -3.22 1.44 -18.06
CA ILE A 49 -2.67 1.95 -16.80
C ILE A 49 -3.81 2.35 -15.86
N LEU A 50 -4.83 3.01 -16.38
CA LEU A 50 -5.98 3.41 -15.57
C LEU A 50 -6.72 2.20 -15.03
N GLY A 51 -6.83 1.13 -15.83
CA GLY A 51 -7.44 -0.10 -15.38
C GLY A 51 -6.68 -0.71 -14.22
N GLU A 52 -5.36 -0.78 -14.33
CA GLU A 52 -4.54 -1.31 -13.24
C GLU A 52 -4.59 -0.41 -12.02
N LEU A 53 -4.60 0.89 -12.24
CA LEU A 53 -4.68 1.84 -11.14
C LEU A 53 -6.00 1.70 -10.39
N SER A 54 -7.09 1.57 -11.14
CA SER A 54 -8.40 1.36 -10.54
C SER A 54 -8.45 0.10 -9.70
N ALA A 55 -7.87 -0.99 -10.23
CA ALA A 55 -7.82 -2.26 -9.49
C ALA A 55 -6.98 -2.12 -8.23
N ALA A 56 -5.85 -1.39 -8.33
CA ALA A 56 -4.98 -1.20 -7.17
C ALA A 56 -5.67 -0.37 -6.10
N ILE A 57 -6.42 0.65 -6.51
CA ILE A 57 -7.16 1.50 -5.57
C ILE A 57 -8.24 0.68 -4.86
N LEU A 58 -8.97 -0.14 -5.61
CA LEU A 58 -9.98 -1.00 -5.02
C LEU A 58 -9.34 -1.96 -4.03
N HIS A 59 -8.21 -2.52 -4.39
CA HIS A 59 -7.47 -3.44 -3.54
C HIS A 59 -7.04 -2.74 -2.25
N MET A 60 -6.53 -1.51 -2.39
CA MET A 60 -6.13 -0.73 -1.23
C MET A 60 -7.33 -0.41 -0.35
N HIS A 61 -8.46 -0.10 -0.96
CA HIS A 61 -9.69 0.19 -0.21
C HIS A 61 -10.07 -0.99 0.67
N GLU A 62 -10.07 -2.19 0.09
CA GLU A 62 -10.39 -3.40 0.86
C GLU A 62 -9.34 -3.68 1.92
N HIS A 63 -8.10 -3.43 1.59
CA HIS A 63 -6.99 -3.71 2.48
C HIS A 63 -6.97 -2.79 3.69
N THR A 64 -7.36 -1.53 3.50
CA THR A 64 -7.31 -0.55 4.57
C THR A 64 -8.60 -0.44 5.34
N ARG A 65 -9.65 -1.14 4.90
CA ARG A 65 -10.92 -1.11 5.60
C ARG A 65 -10.73 -1.67 7.02
N GLY A 66 -10.93 -0.82 8.00
CA GLY A 66 -10.76 -1.21 9.39
C GLY A 66 -9.31 -1.22 9.86
N LEU A 67 -8.36 -0.92 8.97
CA LEU A 67 -6.96 -0.91 9.35
C LEU A 67 -6.66 0.18 10.36
N ASP A 68 -7.32 1.32 10.24
CA ASP A 68 -7.16 2.41 11.19
C ASP A 68 -7.56 1.96 12.61
N ALA A 69 -8.66 1.22 12.72
CA ALA A 69 -9.08 0.70 14.01
C ALA A 69 -8.07 -0.32 14.53
N LEU A 70 -7.56 -1.16 13.65
CA LEU A 70 -6.58 -2.15 14.04
C LEU A 70 -5.31 -1.49 14.57
N ILE A 71 -4.88 -0.42 13.94
CA ILE A 71 -3.71 0.33 14.39
C ILE A 71 -3.97 0.97 15.73
N ASP A 72 -5.14 1.59 15.88
CA ASP A 72 -5.49 2.24 17.14
C ASP A 72 -5.57 1.27 18.30
N ASP A 73 -5.97 0.03 18.01
CA ASP A 73 -6.16 -0.99 19.05
C ASP A 73 -4.91 -1.83 19.27
N ASP A 74 -3.83 -1.57 18.54
CA ASP A 74 -2.63 -2.37 18.67
C ASP A 74 -2.02 -2.17 20.06
N PRO A 75 -1.82 -3.25 20.80
CA PRO A 75 -1.31 -3.14 22.18
C PRO A 75 0.08 -2.53 22.25
N GLY A 76 0.86 -2.62 21.16
CA GLY A 76 2.19 -2.04 21.15
C GLY A 76 2.19 -0.53 21.03
N VAL A 77 1.07 0.04 20.60
CA VAL A 77 0.95 1.50 20.42
C VAL A 77 0.42 2.16 21.68
N GLY A 78 -0.45 1.44 22.36
CA GLY A 78 -1.17 1.93 23.50
C GLY A 78 -0.42 2.66 24.52
#